data_a80e63dffe18105ec8c0e42db7f29093
#
_entry.id   a80e63dffe18105ec8c0e42db7f29093
#
_cell.length_a   1.000
_cell.length_b   1.000
_cell.length_c   1.000
_cell.angle_alpha   90.00
_cell.angle_beta   90.00
_cell.angle_gamma   90.00
#
_symmetry.space_group_name_H-M   'P 1'
#
loop_
_entity.id
_entity.type
_entity.pdbx_description
1 polymer ?
#
loop_
_entity_poly.entity_id
_entity_poly.type
_entity_poly.pdbx_seq_one_letter_code
_entity_poly.pdbx_strand_id
1 'polypeptide(L)'
;INKCDLPEADPQKIKNQLLEYELIAEDLSGDTLMVEISTKTKKNLNKLVESIILQAEILDLKTDFDTDAKGIVLESKIDIGRGPIANVIITAGTLNKGDYFVSGLKWGKVRAIINDKGTQIEKAEPSTPIEILGINGAAKSGDDFIVLKTEKEAKSLCDGRIQEAKQSKNPLSFVTQDSAFKDTSSEELNIIIKSDVHGSSEAIKNAVNQIKH
;
A
#
# COMPACT_ATOMS: atom_id res chain seq x y z
N ILE A 1 4.85 19.76 2.30
CA ILE A 1 6.22 19.74 2.87
C ILE A 1 6.07 19.94 4.37
N ASN A 2 6.38 18.90 5.16
CA ASN A 2 6.21 18.94 6.62
C ASN A 2 7.54 19.22 7.35
N LYS A 3 7.43 19.46 8.67
CA LYS A 3 8.55 19.75 9.58
C LYS A 3 9.26 21.09 9.29
N CYS A 4 8.53 22.08 8.76
CA CYS A 4 9.07 23.42 8.50
C CYS A 4 9.38 24.24 9.77
N ASP A 5 9.20 23.65 10.95
CA ASP A 5 9.59 24.20 12.25
C ASP A 5 11.05 23.88 12.65
N LEU A 6 11.70 22.97 11.95
CA LEU A 6 13.08 22.62 12.25
C LEU A 6 14.04 23.70 11.75
N PRO A 7 15.14 24.00 12.49
CA PRO A 7 16.12 25.02 12.08
C PRO A 7 16.81 24.73 10.75
N GLU A 8 16.90 23.45 10.39
CA GLU A 8 17.55 22.95 9.16
C GLU A 8 16.55 22.78 8.00
N ALA A 9 15.27 23.14 8.21
CA ALA A 9 14.24 22.97 7.18
C ALA A 9 14.48 23.96 6.04
N ASP A 10 14.62 23.44 4.83
CA ASP A 10 14.73 24.22 3.59
C ASP A 10 13.65 23.77 2.60
N PRO A 11 12.45 24.37 2.66
CA PRO A 11 11.36 24.02 1.74
C PRO A 11 11.71 24.30 0.28
N GLN A 12 12.54 25.32 0.00
CA GLN A 12 12.93 25.66 -1.36
C GLN A 12 13.83 24.58 -1.99
N LYS A 13 14.73 24.03 -1.21
CA LYS A 13 15.57 22.90 -1.64
C LYS A 13 14.71 21.68 -2.00
N ILE A 14 13.67 21.40 -1.21
CA ILE A 14 12.74 20.29 -1.49
C ILE A 14 11.95 20.56 -2.77
N LYS A 15 11.44 21.78 -2.98
CA LYS A 15 10.76 22.14 -4.23
C LYS A 15 11.68 21.96 -5.44
N ASN A 16 12.93 22.33 -5.34
CA ASN A 16 13.91 22.14 -6.41
C ASN A 16 14.21 20.66 -6.68
N GLN A 17 14.28 19.82 -5.65
CA GLN A 17 14.44 18.39 -5.82
C GLN A 17 13.22 17.74 -6.47
N LEU A 18 12.01 18.22 -6.19
CA LEU A 18 10.78 17.71 -6.81
C LEU A 18 10.71 18.04 -8.31
N LEU A 19 11.40 19.08 -8.80
CA LEU A 19 11.51 19.37 -10.23
C LEU A 19 12.21 18.23 -10.99
N GLU A 20 13.14 17.52 -10.37
CA GLU A 20 13.81 16.35 -10.96
C GLU A 20 12.83 15.20 -11.25
N TYR A 21 11.68 15.20 -10.54
CA TYR A 21 10.58 14.25 -10.72
C TYR A 21 9.40 14.82 -11.51
N GLU A 22 9.63 15.92 -12.24
CA GLU A 22 8.60 16.62 -13.06
C GLU A 22 7.42 17.16 -12.22
N LEU A 23 7.60 17.32 -10.90
CA LEU A 23 6.62 17.94 -10.01
C LEU A 23 6.91 19.43 -9.87
N ILE A 24 6.21 20.22 -10.68
CA ILE A 24 6.40 21.67 -10.73
C ILE A 24 5.36 22.33 -9.81
N ALA A 25 5.84 23.15 -8.87
CA ALA A 25 4.97 23.86 -7.95
C ALA A 25 4.16 24.96 -8.67
N GLU A 26 2.95 25.26 -8.16
CA GLU A 26 2.06 26.29 -8.69
C GLU A 26 2.73 27.68 -8.73
N ASP A 27 3.53 28.04 -7.72
CA ASP A 27 4.32 29.26 -7.66
C ASP A 27 5.43 29.35 -8.75
N LEU A 28 5.76 28.23 -9.39
CA LEU A 28 6.65 28.12 -10.55
C LEU A 28 5.90 27.84 -11.86
N SER A 29 4.61 28.18 -11.92
CA SER A 29 3.73 27.96 -13.09
C SER A 29 3.47 26.46 -13.41
N GLY A 30 3.53 25.62 -12.42
CA GLY A 30 3.15 24.20 -12.51
C GLY A 30 1.74 23.93 -11.97
N ASP A 31 1.36 22.66 -11.99
CA ASP A 31 0.03 22.19 -11.60
C ASP A 31 0.01 21.57 -10.19
N THR A 32 1.16 21.51 -9.51
CA THR A 32 1.28 20.84 -8.21
C THR A 32 1.12 21.83 -7.07
N LEU A 33 0.05 21.68 -6.28
CA LEU A 33 -0.14 22.43 -5.04
C LEU A 33 0.88 22.00 -3.99
N MET A 34 1.71 22.92 -3.51
CA MET A 34 2.70 22.66 -2.47
C MET A 34 2.43 23.51 -1.24
N VAL A 35 2.23 22.86 -0.10
CA VAL A 35 1.92 23.52 1.17
C VAL A 35 3.00 23.22 2.20
N GLU A 36 3.61 24.28 2.73
CA GLU A 36 4.59 24.21 3.81
C GLU A 36 3.87 24.16 5.15
N ILE A 37 4.05 23.07 5.89
CA ILE A 37 3.34 22.81 7.15
C ILE A 37 4.28 22.45 8.28
N SER A 38 3.79 22.54 9.50
CA SER A 38 4.36 21.90 10.67
C SER A 38 3.23 21.28 11.50
N THR A 39 3.25 19.97 11.62
CA THR A 39 2.29 19.26 12.48
C THR A 39 2.56 19.52 13.95
N LYS A 40 3.82 19.78 14.35
CA LYS A 40 4.21 20.08 15.72
C LYS A 40 3.67 21.43 16.19
N THR A 41 3.83 22.48 15.37
CA THR A 41 3.37 23.84 15.67
C THR A 41 1.97 24.13 15.15
N LYS A 42 1.35 23.16 14.45
CA LYS A 42 0.05 23.30 13.75
C LYS A 42 0.02 24.41 12.69
N LYS A 43 1.20 24.78 12.16
CA LYS A 43 1.32 25.81 11.13
C LYS A 43 0.70 25.33 9.82
N ASN A 44 -0.13 26.15 9.18
CA ASN A 44 -0.74 25.94 7.86
C ASN A 44 -1.55 24.64 7.68
N LEU A 45 -2.01 23.98 8.75
CA LEU A 45 -2.81 22.77 8.62
C LEU A 45 -4.18 23.04 7.95
N ASN A 46 -4.80 24.20 8.23
CA ASN A 46 -6.04 24.60 7.57
C ASN A 46 -5.82 24.78 6.06
N LYS A 47 -4.72 25.45 5.68
CA LYS A 47 -4.37 25.62 4.26
C LYS A 47 -4.15 24.28 3.55
N LEU A 48 -3.56 23.30 4.24
CA LEU A 48 -3.42 21.93 3.70
C LEU A 48 -4.80 21.32 3.43
N VAL A 49 -5.72 21.39 4.39
CA VAL A 49 -7.09 20.86 4.24
C VAL A 49 -7.82 21.55 3.09
N GLU A 50 -7.75 22.88 3.01
CA GLU A 50 -8.33 23.66 1.91
C GLU A 50 -7.78 23.24 0.55
N SER A 51 -6.46 23.03 0.46
CA SER A 51 -5.81 22.57 -0.79
C SER A 51 -6.25 21.15 -1.18
N ILE A 52 -6.44 20.25 -0.20
CA ILE A 52 -6.95 18.89 -0.46
C ILE A 52 -8.40 18.96 -0.97
N ILE A 53 -9.25 19.78 -0.37
CA ILE A 53 -10.65 19.95 -0.80
C ILE A 53 -10.69 20.52 -2.21
N LEU A 54 -9.92 21.55 -2.50
CA LEU A 54 -9.85 22.15 -3.84
C LEU A 54 -9.41 21.12 -4.89
N GLN A 55 -8.38 20.34 -4.60
CA GLN A 55 -7.92 19.30 -5.52
C GLN A 55 -8.96 18.22 -5.73
N ALA A 56 -9.70 17.83 -4.68
CA ALA A 56 -10.77 16.84 -4.78
C ALA A 56 -11.94 17.35 -5.64
N GLU A 57 -12.29 18.64 -5.53
CA GLU A 57 -13.33 19.28 -6.36
C GLU A 57 -12.92 19.32 -7.84
N ILE A 58 -11.65 19.66 -8.13
CA ILE A 58 -11.14 19.69 -9.51
C ILE A 58 -11.17 18.28 -10.15
N LEU A 59 -10.84 17.25 -9.38
CA LEU A 59 -10.79 15.87 -9.86
C LEU A 59 -12.19 15.25 -10.09
N ASP A 60 -13.25 15.83 -9.51
CA ASP A 60 -14.66 15.35 -9.60
C ASP A 60 -14.76 13.82 -9.46
N LEU A 61 -14.14 13.27 -8.41
CA LEU A 61 -14.05 11.82 -8.20
C LEU A 61 -15.42 11.22 -7.93
N LYS A 62 -15.81 10.24 -8.75
CA LYS A 62 -17.07 9.51 -8.65
C LYS A 62 -16.83 8.04 -8.40
N THR A 63 -17.73 7.41 -7.67
CA THR A 63 -17.69 5.97 -7.41
C THR A 63 -19.10 5.39 -7.39
N ASP A 64 -19.18 4.08 -7.64
CA ASP A 64 -20.41 3.33 -7.58
C ASP A 64 -20.52 2.61 -6.23
N PHE A 65 -21.68 2.69 -5.60
CA PHE A 65 -21.97 2.05 -4.30
C PHE A 65 -22.61 0.66 -4.46
N ASP A 66 -23.26 0.40 -5.59
CA ASP A 66 -24.10 -0.79 -5.82
C ASP A 66 -23.35 -1.92 -6.54
N THR A 67 -22.02 -1.90 -6.49
CA THR A 67 -21.16 -2.94 -7.07
C THR A 67 -20.46 -3.77 -6.00
N ASP A 68 -19.88 -4.90 -6.40
CA ASP A 68 -18.99 -5.68 -5.54
C ASP A 68 -17.80 -4.80 -5.06
N ALA A 69 -17.47 -4.86 -3.79
CA ALA A 69 -16.47 -3.98 -3.21
C ALA A 69 -15.09 -4.17 -3.83
N LYS A 70 -14.45 -3.05 -4.12
CA LYS A 70 -13.03 -2.96 -4.52
C LYS A 70 -12.33 -2.00 -3.58
N GLY A 71 -11.04 -2.23 -3.38
CA GLY A 71 -10.24 -1.40 -2.51
C GLY A 71 -8.75 -1.63 -2.71
N ILE A 72 -7.97 -0.98 -1.86
CA ILE A 72 -6.51 -1.10 -1.84
C ILE A 72 -6.06 -1.38 -0.41
N VAL A 73 -5.15 -2.34 -0.26
CA VAL A 73 -4.51 -2.62 1.02
C VAL A 73 -3.48 -1.55 1.32
N LEU A 74 -3.64 -0.88 2.44
CA LEU A 74 -2.65 0.07 2.94
C LEU A 74 -1.52 -0.66 3.67
N GLU A 75 -1.91 -1.61 4.53
CA GLU A 75 -1.00 -2.33 5.40
C GLU A 75 -1.62 -3.64 5.84
N SER A 76 -0.80 -4.62 6.15
CA SER A 76 -1.25 -5.82 6.84
C SER A 76 -0.29 -6.25 7.93
N LYS A 77 -0.84 -6.86 8.97
CA LYS A 77 -0.09 -7.38 10.11
C LYS A 77 -0.69 -8.71 10.57
N ILE A 78 0.09 -9.46 11.32
CA ILE A 78 -0.38 -10.67 12.01
C ILE A 78 -0.49 -10.34 13.49
N ASP A 79 -1.71 -10.25 13.98
CA ASP A 79 -2.00 -10.04 15.40
C ASP A 79 -2.03 -11.39 16.12
N ILE A 80 -1.40 -11.46 17.30
CA ILE A 80 -1.24 -12.71 18.04
C ILE A 80 -2.60 -13.29 18.52
N GLY A 81 -3.59 -12.43 18.78
CA GLY A 81 -4.91 -12.85 19.25
C GLY A 81 -5.99 -12.94 18.18
N ARG A 82 -5.94 -12.06 17.20
CA ARG A 82 -6.96 -11.90 16.16
C ARG A 82 -6.58 -12.53 14.82
N GLY A 83 -5.31 -12.93 14.66
CA GLY A 83 -4.78 -13.48 13.42
C GLY A 83 -4.39 -12.43 12.39
N PRO A 84 -4.33 -12.79 11.09
CA PRO A 84 -4.00 -11.83 10.04
C PRO A 84 -5.08 -10.76 9.88
N ILE A 85 -4.63 -9.51 9.81
CA ILE A 85 -5.44 -8.30 9.72
C ILE A 85 -4.93 -7.50 8.51
N ALA A 86 -5.85 -6.92 7.76
CA ALA A 86 -5.53 -5.99 6.68
C ALA A 86 -6.25 -4.66 6.87
N ASN A 87 -5.52 -3.56 6.77
CA ASN A 87 -6.07 -2.21 6.67
C ASN A 87 -6.31 -1.90 5.20
N VAL A 88 -7.56 -1.61 4.86
CA VAL A 88 -8.02 -1.43 3.47
C VAL A 88 -8.79 -0.13 3.36
N ILE A 89 -8.63 0.57 2.24
CA ILE A 89 -9.56 1.64 1.83
C ILE A 89 -10.44 1.08 0.71
N ILE A 90 -11.74 1.14 0.91
CA ILE A 90 -12.72 0.80 -0.14
C ILE A 90 -12.75 1.95 -1.15
N THR A 91 -12.57 1.64 -2.42
CA THR A 91 -12.57 2.61 -3.52
C THR A 91 -13.87 2.59 -4.33
N ALA A 92 -14.56 1.45 -4.39
CA ALA A 92 -15.86 1.32 -5.04
C ALA A 92 -16.65 0.15 -4.43
N GLY A 93 -17.95 0.16 -4.58
CA GLY A 93 -18.86 -0.86 -4.07
C GLY A 93 -19.00 -0.84 -2.55
N THR A 94 -19.84 -1.72 -2.03
CA THR A 94 -20.08 -1.86 -0.59
C THR A 94 -19.59 -3.21 -0.10
N LEU A 95 -18.71 -3.20 0.90
CA LEU A 95 -18.22 -4.42 1.56
C LEU A 95 -19.14 -4.81 2.69
N ASN A 96 -19.52 -6.08 2.76
CA ASN A 96 -20.33 -6.62 3.85
C ASN A 96 -19.56 -7.68 4.61
N LYS A 97 -19.89 -7.83 5.86
CA LYS A 97 -19.43 -8.96 6.67
C LYS A 97 -19.93 -10.27 6.08
N GLY A 98 -19.04 -11.22 5.92
CA GLY A 98 -19.33 -12.51 5.29
C GLY A 98 -18.92 -12.62 3.83
N ASP A 99 -18.57 -11.52 3.16
CA ASP A 99 -18.11 -11.52 1.78
C ASP A 99 -16.79 -12.27 1.61
N TYR A 100 -16.63 -12.90 0.46
CA TYR A 100 -15.38 -13.51 0.06
C TYR A 100 -14.55 -12.51 -0.74
N PHE A 101 -13.26 -12.46 -0.48
CA PHE A 101 -12.38 -11.50 -1.15
C PHE A 101 -11.01 -12.10 -1.51
N VAL A 102 -10.37 -11.45 -2.47
CA VAL A 102 -8.97 -11.66 -2.82
C VAL A 102 -8.20 -10.36 -2.61
N SER A 103 -7.02 -10.47 -2.04
CA SER A 103 -6.09 -9.37 -1.86
C SER A 103 -4.69 -9.82 -2.26
N GLY A 104 -4.20 -9.29 -3.38
CA GLY A 104 -2.94 -9.75 -3.97
C GLY A 104 -2.93 -11.26 -4.22
N LEU A 105 -2.04 -11.97 -3.53
CA LEU A 105 -1.88 -13.43 -3.57
C LEU A 105 -2.58 -14.15 -2.41
N LYS A 106 -3.49 -13.47 -1.71
CA LYS A 106 -4.23 -14.01 -0.58
C LYS A 106 -5.72 -13.89 -0.83
N TRP A 107 -6.48 -14.78 -0.22
CA TRP A 107 -7.93 -14.72 -0.24
C TRP A 107 -8.45 -14.86 1.20
N GLY A 108 -9.71 -14.57 1.41
CA GLY A 108 -10.32 -14.70 2.73
C GLY A 108 -11.83 -14.54 2.70
N LYS A 109 -12.39 -14.65 3.89
CA LYS A 109 -13.79 -14.32 4.17
C LYS A 109 -13.83 -13.25 5.26
N VAL A 110 -14.55 -12.18 5.01
CA VAL A 110 -14.70 -11.08 5.98
C VAL A 110 -15.38 -11.60 7.26
N ARG A 111 -14.62 -11.74 8.33
CA ARG A 111 -15.13 -12.16 9.64
C ARG A 111 -15.63 -10.98 10.46
N ALA A 112 -14.91 -9.87 10.40
CA ALA A 112 -15.26 -8.63 11.04
C ALA A 112 -14.69 -7.45 10.24
N ILE A 113 -15.39 -6.33 10.29
CA ILE A 113 -14.98 -5.04 9.75
C ILE A 113 -14.92 -4.08 10.93
N ILE A 114 -13.81 -3.40 11.10
CA ILE A 114 -13.60 -2.44 12.18
C ILE A 114 -13.27 -1.09 11.52
N ASN A 115 -13.94 -0.04 11.94
CA ASN A 115 -13.71 1.31 11.44
C ASN A 115 -12.49 1.96 12.11
N ASP A 116 -12.17 3.18 11.69
CA ASP A 116 -11.09 4.02 12.22
C ASP A 116 -11.23 4.35 13.72
N LYS A 117 -12.44 4.25 14.27
CA LYS A 117 -12.75 4.46 15.70
C LYS A 117 -12.64 3.18 16.53
N GLY A 118 -12.25 2.06 15.93
CA GLY A 118 -12.16 0.77 16.60
C GLY A 118 -13.51 0.09 16.85
N THR A 119 -14.59 0.56 16.22
CA THR A 119 -15.93 -0.01 16.36
C THR A 119 -16.18 -1.02 15.25
N GLN A 120 -16.74 -2.19 15.60
CA GLN A 120 -17.14 -3.18 14.61
C GLN A 120 -18.39 -2.70 13.88
N ILE A 121 -18.36 -2.80 12.54
CA ILE A 121 -19.45 -2.44 11.64
C ILE A 121 -19.83 -3.63 10.74
N GLU A 122 -21.05 -3.66 10.24
CA GLU A 122 -21.53 -4.75 9.38
C GLU A 122 -21.27 -4.50 7.89
N LYS A 123 -21.16 -3.23 7.50
CA LYS A 123 -20.85 -2.82 6.13
C LYS A 123 -19.90 -1.64 6.08
N ALA A 124 -19.13 -1.53 5.00
CA ALA A 124 -18.26 -0.40 4.71
C ALA A 124 -18.50 0.10 3.28
N GLU A 125 -18.66 1.41 3.15
CA GLU A 125 -18.92 2.13 1.90
C GLU A 125 -17.61 2.66 1.29
N PRO A 126 -17.60 3.11 0.03
CA PRO A 126 -16.42 3.74 -0.59
C PRO A 126 -15.86 4.89 0.23
N SER A 127 -14.55 5.12 0.10
CA SER A 127 -13.76 6.11 0.86
C SER A 127 -13.67 5.85 2.36
N THR A 128 -14.12 4.68 2.84
CA THR A 128 -14.03 4.32 4.25
C THR A 128 -12.76 3.51 4.52
N PRO A 129 -11.86 3.98 5.40
CA PRO A 129 -10.74 3.17 5.88
C PRO A 129 -11.25 2.16 6.90
N ILE A 130 -10.87 0.90 6.72
CA ILE A 130 -11.32 -0.21 7.58
C ILE A 130 -10.19 -1.18 7.89
N GLU A 131 -10.28 -1.81 9.04
CA GLU A 131 -9.50 -2.99 9.40
C GLU A 131 -10.36 -4.24 9.17
N ILE A 132 -9.86 -5.18 8.36
CA ILE A 132 -10.56 -6.43 8.01
C ILE A 132 -9.88 -7.60 8.68
N LEU A 133 -10.69 -8.46 9.31
CA LEU A 133 -10.28 -9.76 9.82
C LEU A 133 -10.80 -10.87 8.91
N GLY A 134 -9.98 -11.91 8.71
CA GLY A 134 -10.40 -13.10 7.97
C GLY A 134 -9.61 -13.39 6.70
N ILE A 135 -8.56 -12.62 6.44
CA ILE A 135 -7.60 -12.92 5.37
C ILE A 135 -6.73 -14.14 5.72
N ASN A 136 -6.35 -14.92 4.73
CA ASN A 136 -5.49 -16.09 4.90
C ASN A 136 -4.01 -15.73 4.68
N GLY A 137 -3.41 -15.04 5.64
CA GLY A 137 -2.03 -14.57 5.62
C GLY A 137 -1.90 -13.05 5.41
N ALA A 138 -0.68 -12.54 5.40
CA ALA A 138 -0.43 -11.12 5.18
C ALA A 138 -0.49 -10.77 3.69
N ALA A 139 -1.27 -9.75 3.34
CA ALA A 139 -1.25 -9.10 2.04
C ALA A 139 -0.11 -8.07 1.99
N LYS A 140 0.25 -7.60 0.82
CA LYS A 140 1.24 -6.53 0.67
C LYS A 140 0.55 -5.18 0.63
N SER A 141 1.24 -4.14 1.07
CA SER A 141 0.82 -2.76 0.84
C SER A 141 0.72 -2.49 -0.67
N GLY A 142 -0.37 -1.87 -1.10
CA GLY A 142 -0.68 -1.62 -2.50
C GLY A 142 -1.35 -2.78 -3.24
N ASP A 143 -1.55 -3.94 -2.61
CA ASP A 143 -2.30 -5.03 -3.22
C ASP A 143 -3.76 -4.61 -3.45
N ASP A 144 -4.30 -5.01 -4.61
CA ASP A 144 -5.73 -4.87 -4.90
C ASP A 144 -6.57 -5.72 -3.95
N PHE A 145 -7.66 -5.16 -3.47
CA PHE A 145 -8.70 -5.83 -2.72
C PHE A 145 -9.96 -5.93 -3.57
N ILE A 146 -10.45 -7.15 -3.81
CA ILE A 146 -11.61 -7.40 -4.68
C ILE A 146 -12.54 -8.41 -4.01
N VAL A 147 -13.82 -8.05 -3.89
CA VAL A 147 -14.86 -8.95 -3.41
C VAL A 147 -15.36 -9.83 -4.54
N LEU A 148 -15.67 -11.08 -4.23
CA LEU A 148 -16.16 -12.09 -5.15
C LEU A 148 -17.39 -12.78 -4.55
N LYS A 149 -18.25 -13.32 -5.40
CA LYS A 149 -19.54 -13.88 -4.97
C LYS A 149 -19.39 -15.22 -4.24
N THR A 150 -18.37 -16.00 -4.59
CA THR A 150 -18.20 -17.34 -4.04
C THR A 150 -16.76 -17.59 -3.58
N GLU A 151 -16.62 -18.49 -2.58
CA GLU A 151 -15.33 -18.95 -2.11
C GLU A 151 -14.51 -19.60 -3.22
N LYS A 152 -15.18 -20.34 -4.11
CA LYS A 152 -14.53 -21.06 -5.23
C LYS A 152 -13.88 -20.08 -6.21
N GLU A 153 -14.56 -18.99 -6.53
CA GLU A 153 -14.01 -17.92 -7.38
C GLU A 153 -12.81 -17.26 -6.73
N ALA A 154 -12.90 -16.95 -5.42
CA ALA A 154 -11.81 -16.35 -4.69
C ALA A 154 -10.55 -17.24 -4.67
N LYS A 155 -10.72 -18.54 -4.42
CA LYS A 155 -9.61 -19.49 -4.48
C LYS A 155 -9.02 -19.62 -5.88
N SER A 156 -9.85 -19.78 -6.89
CA SER A 156 -9.40 -19.92 -8.29
C SER A 156 -8.62 -18.70 -8.76
N LEU A 157 -9.10 -17.49 -8.46
CA LEU A 157 -8.40 -16.25 -8.80
C LEU A 157 -7.05 -16.14 -8.07
N CYS A 158 -7.03 -16.48 -6.78
CA CYS A 158 -5.82 -16.46 -5.97
C CYS A 158 -4.78 -17.46 -6.51
N ASP A 159 -5.19 -18.68 -6.84
CA ASP A 159 -4.30 -19.72 -7.38
C ASP A 159 -3.74 -19.31 -8.75
N GLY A 160 -4.55 -18.70 -9.61
CA GLY A 160 -4.10 -18.14 -10.89
C GLY A 160 -3.01 -17.08 -10.69
N ARG A 161 -3.24 -16.10 -9.82
CA ARG A 161 -2.26 -15.06 -9.48
C ARG A 161 -0.96 -15.63 -8.91
N ILE A 162 -1.05 -16.69 -8.08
CA ILE A 162 0.14 -17.37 -7.53
C ILE A 162 0.95 -18.05 -8.63
N GLN A 163 0.27 -18.68 -9.60
CA GLN A 163 0.94 -19.32 -10.74
C GLN A 163 1.65 -18.29 -11.62
N GLU A 164 0.98 -17.19 -11.96
CA GLU A 164 1.57 -16.09 -12.72
C GLU A 164 2.78 -15.48 -12.00
N ALA A 165 2.67 -15.24 -10.70
CA ALA A 165 3.76 -14.71 -9.90
C ALA A 165 4.96 -15.69 -9.79
N LYS A 166 4.74 -17.01 -9.87
CA LYS A 166 5.80 -18.00 -9.93
C LYS A 166 6.48 -18.03 -11.30
N GLN A 167 5.71 -17.91 -12.38
CA GLN A 167 6.24 -17.86 -13.74
C GLN A 167 7.09 -16.59 -13.99
N SER A 168 6.65 -15.45 -13.48
CA SER A 168 7.40 -14.18 -13.60
C SER A 168 8.69 -14.17 -12.77
N LYS A 169 8.76 -14.96 -11.70
CA LYS A 169 9.97 -15.10 -10.85
C LYS A 169 10.94 -16.16 -11.35
N ASN A 170 10.53 -17.03 -12.27
CA ASN A 170 11.40 -17.88 -13.05
C ASN A 170 11.56 -17.27 -14.44
N PRO A 171 12.45 -16.29 -14.66
CA PRO A 171 13.00 -16.14 -15.98
C PRO A 171 13.61 -17.51 -16.26
N LEU A 172 13.25 -18.12 -17.40
CA LEU A 172 13.94 -19.28 -17.94
C LEU A 172 15.44 -19.06 -17.75
N SER A 173 15.98 -19.61 -16.68
CA SER A 173 17.41 -19.86 -16.61
C SER A 173 17.64 -20.92 -17.66
N PHE A 174 17.90 -20.48 -18.89
CA PHE A 174 18.77 -21.24 -19.73
C PHE A 174 20.05 -21.38 -18.92
N VAL A 175 20.13 -22.44 -18.14
CA VAL A 175 21.38 -22.96 -17.64
C VAL A 175 22.13 -23.37 -18.90
N THR A 176 22.83 -22.46 -19.53
CA THR A 176 23.92 -22.78 -20.38
C THR A 176 24.91 -23.51 -19.49
N GLN A 177 25.18 -24.78 -19.83
CA GLN A 177 26.12 -25.68 -19.13
C GLN A 177 27.53 -25.10 -18.96
N ASP A 178 27.78 -23.87 -19.39
CA ASP A 178 29.05 -23.19 -19.29
C ASP A 178 29.27 -22.38 -18.00
N SER A 179 28.28 -22.31 -17.10
CA SER A 179 28.44 -21.61 -15.81
C SER A 179 28.90 -22.50 -14.65
N ALA A 180 29.21 -23.78 -14.91
CA ALA A 180 29.68 -24.71 -13.88
C ALA A 180 31.11 -24.45 -13.38
N PHE A 181 31.82 -23.45 -13.93
CA PHE A 181 33.22 -23.14 -13.59
C PHE A 181 33.47 -21.65 -13.24
N LYS A 182 32.47 -20.92 -12.76
CA LYS A 182 32.75 -19.67 -12.09
C LYS A 182 32.71 -19.87 -10.58
N ASP A 183 33.84 -20.32 -10.04
CA ASP A 183 34.21 -20.11 -8.64
C ASP A 183 34.40 -18.58 -8.42
N THR A 184 33.32 -17.85 -8.31
CA THR A 184 33.32 -16.58 -7.63
C THR A 184 32.77 -16.87 -6.24
N SER A 185 33.65 -17.04 -5.27
CA SER A 185 33.32 -17.02 -3.85
C SER A 185 32.80 -15.63 -3.50
N SER A 186 31.54 -15.36 -3.90
CA SER A 186 30.80 -14.24 -3.36
C SER A 186 30.46 -14.63 -1.92
N GLU A 187 31.05 -13.94 -0.95
CA GLU A 187 30.64 -14.09 0.46
C GLU A 187 29.19 -13.65 0.57
N GLU A 188 28.28 -14.61 0.70
CA GLU A 188 26.84 -14.34 0.88
C GLU A 188 26.57 -14.07 2.36
N LEU A 189 26.07 -12.86 2.67
CA LEU A 189 25.57 -12.51 4.00
C LEU A 189 24.06 -12.76 4.07
N ASN A 190 23.66 -13.83 4.75
CA ASN A 190 22.27 -14.17 4.97
C ASN A 190 21.69 -13.36 6.14
N ILE A 191 20.71 -12.47 5.86
CA ILE A 191 20.09 -11.59 6.84
C ILE A 191 18.62 -12.00 7.03
N ILE A 192 18.19 -12.15 8.29
CA ILE A 192 16.79 -12.38 8.65
C ILE A 192 16.22 -11.07 9.22
N ILE A 193 15.22 -10.51 8.54
CA ILE A 193 14.52 -9.30 8.98
C ILE A 193 13.18 -9.70 9.59
N LYS A 194 12.91 -9.22 10.81
CA LYS A 194 11.62 -9.39 11.49
C LYS A 194 11.05 -8.00 11.79
N SER A 195 9.78 -7.78 11.47
CA SER A 195 9.06 -6.54 11.75
C SER A 195 7.63 -6.85 12.17
N ASP A 196 6.99 -5.89 12.79
CA ASP A 196 5.58 -5.93 13.20
C ASP A 196 4.60 -5.78 12.04
N VAL A 197 5.00 -5.01 11.02
CA VAL A 197 4.21 -4.77 9.81
C VAL A 197 5.02 -5.06 8.55
N HIS A 198 4.33 -5.47 7.49
CA HIS A 198 4.99 -5.87 6.24
C HIS A 198 5.76 -4.72 5.57
N GLY A 199 5.22 -3.51 5.59
CA GLY A 199 5.85 -2.33 4.99
C GLY A 199 7.21 -1.99 5.61
N SER A 200 7.39 -2.15 6.92
CA SER A 200 8.68 -1.94 7.59
C SER A 200 9.76 -2.91 7.13
N SER A 201 9.41 -4.19 6.96
CA SER A 201 10.37 -5.20 6.46
C SER A 201 10.79 -4.94 5.02
N GLU A 202 9.88 -4.46 4.19
CA GLU A 202 10.14 -4.13 2.79
C GLU A 202 11.03 -2.88 2.67
N ALA A 203 10.79 -1.85 3.48
CA ALA A 203 11.62 -0.66 3.54
C ALA A 203 13.08 -1.00 3.95
N ILE A 204 13.26 -1.83 4.96
CA ILE A 204 14.60 -2.28 5.40
C ILE A 204 15.27 -3.09 4.29
N LYS A 205 14.56 -4.02 3.64
CA LYS A 205 15.07 -4.80 2.51
C LYS A 205 15.55 -3.89 1.37
N ASN A 206 14.76 -2.88 1.01
CA ASN A 206 15.13 -1.94 -0.04
C ASN A 206 16.36 -1.11 0.35
N ALA A 207 16.45 -0.65 1.59
CA ALA A 207 17.61 0.08 2.10
C ALA A 207 18.88 -0.78 2.07
N VAL A 208 18.79 -2.04 2.50
CA VAL A 208 19.94 -2.98 2.45
C VAL A 208 20.40 -3.23 1.01
N ASN A 209 19.46 -3.40 0.07
CA ASN A 209 19.77 -3.61 -1.35
C ASN A 209 20.41 -2.39 -2.03
N GLN A 210 20.25 -1.19 -1.47
CA GLN A 210 20.88 0.04 -1.98
C GLN A 210 22.32 0.23 -1.49
N ILE A 211 22.74 -0.51 -0.47
CA ILE A 211 24.12 -0.49 0.00
C ILE A 211 24.99 -1.13 -1.08
N LYS A 212 25.72 -0.31 -1.82
CA LYS A 212 26.72 -0.77 -2.79
C LYS A 212 28.02 -1.06 -2.05
N HIS A 213 28.50 -2.28 -2.15
CA HIS A 213 29.86 -2.66 -1.79
C HIS A 213 30.76 -2.55 -3.03
#